data_cf6864fcf75d544eacab6b49cd8f6d1e
#
_entry.id   cf6864fcf75d544eacab6b49cd8f6d1e
#
_cell.length_a   1.000
_cell.length_b   1.000
_cell.length_c   1.000
_cell.angle_alpha   90.00
_cell.angle_beta   90.00
_cell.angle_gamma   90.00
#
_symmetry.space_group_name_H-M   'P 1'
#
loop_
_entity.id
_entity.type
_entity.pdbx_description
1 polymer ?
#
loop_
_entity_poly.entity_id
_entity_poly.type
_entity_poly.pdbx_seq_one_letter_code
_entity_poly.pdbx_strand_id
1 'polypeptide(L)'
;MNEGPILFCGDPHGGVRGSLQYIIEAARDTQASAVILLGDIEPARPLHEELGPILDRVWWIPGNHDSDSDDVWRRVATPEMAARNLHGRVVTLPDSGLRIAGLGGVFRESVWHPSPASARGGVPAFRTRAAHAKATPRQDRWEGGHHRKHCGSIYPDEVDHLAELRADVLVTHEAPGYHPNGFDILDVLAQSLGVKVAVHGHQHDRLDSSTKWEAQGFKSFGVGLRGITAISVDGVDTVVRPGELDEAREDRGLAS
;
A
#
# COMPACT_ATOMS: atom_id res chain seq x y z
N MET A 1 -10.75 1.12 25.10
CA MET A 1 -9.76 0.95 23.99
C MET A 1 -10.13 -0.34 23.28
N ASN A 2 -10.27 -0.32 21.96
CA ASN A 2 -10.55 -1.54 21.19
C ASN A 2 -9.21 -2.26 20.95
N GLU A 3 -9.00 -3.40 21.63
CA GLU A 3 -7.79 -4.23 21.51
C GLU A 3 -7.83 -5.20 20.32
N GLY A 4 -8.78 -5.00 19.40
CA GLY A 4 -8.93 -5.85 18.22
C GLY A 4 -7.70 -5.79 17.28
N PRO A 5 -7.56 -6.78 16.37
CA PRO A 5 -6.42 -6.83 15.45
C PRO A 5 -6.43 -5.67 14.46
N ILE A 6 -5.26 -5.40 13.86
CA ILE A 6 -5.13 -4.57 12.66
C ILE A 6 -5.23 -5.48 11.45
N LEU A 7 -6.18 -5.22 10.56
CA LEU A 7 -6.37 -5.96 9.32
C LEU A 7 -5.67 -5.24 8.16
N PHE A 8 -4.95 -5.99 7.35
CA PHE A 8 -4.35 -5.54 6.10
C PHE A 8 -5.06 -6.21 4.94
N CYS A 9 -5.55 -5.43 3.98
CA CYS A 9 -6.35 -5.90 2.85
C CYS A 9 -5.58 -5.68 1.56
N GLY A 10 -5.21 -6.75 0.86
CA GLY A 10 -4.47 -6.72 -0.40
C GLY A 10 -5.40 -6.59 -1.59
N ASP A 11 -5.14 -5.62 -2.45
CA ASP A 11 -5.66 -5.48 -3.82
C ASP A 11 -7.16 -5.79 -3.95
N PRO A 12 -8.05 -4.99 -3.33
CA PRO A 12 -9.49 -5.30 -3.25
C PRO A 12 -10.21 -5.34 -4.59
N HIS A 13 -9.84 -4.51 -5.59
CA HIS A 13 -10.45 -4.40 -6.92
C HIS A 13 -12.00 -4.42 -6.88
N GLY A 14 -12.59 -3.63 -6.00
CA GLY A 14 -14.00 -3.69 -5.63
C GLY A 14 -14.98 -3.53 -6.80
N GLY A 15 -14.76 -2.57 -7.69
CA GLY A 15 -15.63 -2.34 -8.85
C GLY A 15 -15.45 -3.35 -9.98
N VAL A 16 -14.34 -4.07 -10.01
CA VAL A 16 -13.98 -5.02 -11.06
C VAL A 16 -14.27 -6.47 -10.65
N ARG A 17 -13.95 -6.82 -9.39
CA ARG A 17 -14.05 -8.20 -8.87
C ARG A 17 -15.19 -8.43 -7.87
N GLY A 18 -16.02 -7.44 -7.61
CA GLY A 18 -17.16 -7.50 -6.70
C GLY A 18 -17.06 -6.51 -5.54
N SER A 19 -18.03 -6.53 -4.61
CA SER A 19 -18.12 -5.52 -3.55
C SER A 19 -17.02 -5.63 -2.50
N LEU A 20 -16.83 -4.54 -1.74
CA LEU A 20 -15.93 -4.50 -0.57
C LEU A 20 -16.61 -5.02 0.72
N GLN A 21 -17.80 -5.60 0.62
CA GLN A 21 -18.60 -6.07 1.76
C GLN A 21 -17.84 -7.07 2.65
N TYR A 22 -17.02 -7.94 2.05
CA TYR A 22 -16.20 -8.92 2.78
C TYR A 22 -15.20 -8.27 3.76
N ILE A 23 -14.74 -7.04 3.46
CA ILE A 23 -13.85 -6.28 4.36
C ILE A 23 -14.64 -5.81 5.59
N ILE A 24 -15.89 -5.35 5.37
CA ILE A 24 -16.78 -4.94 6.47
C ILE A 24 -17.10 -6.12 7.38
N GLU A 25 -17.40 -7.29 6.79
CA GLU A 25 -17.68 -8.52 7.52
C GLU A 25 -16.46 -8.94 8.33
N ALA A 26 -15.28 -9.05 7.71
CA ALA A 26 -14.05 -9.40 8.41
C ALA A 26 -13.73 -8.43 9.57
N ALA A 27 -13.89 -7.12 9.34
CA ALA A 27 -13.64 -6.11 10.37
C ALA A 27 -14.59 -6.22 11.57
N ARG A 28 -15.85 -6.61 11.34
CA ARG A 28 -16.85 -6.83 12.38
C ARG A 28 -16.61 -8.14 13.14
N ASP A 29 -16.40 -9.23 12.40
CA ASP A 29 -16.23 -10.57 12.96
C ASP A 29 -14.97 -10.65 13.85
N THR A 30 -13.89 -9.98 13.46
CA THR A 30 -12.64 -9.90 14.22
C THR A 30 -12.64 -8.78 15.26
N GLN A 31 -13.63 -7.89 15.26
CA GLN A 31 -13.65 -6.66 16.06
C GLN A 31 -12.40 -5.81 15.81
N ALA A 32 -11.96 -5.73 14.56
CA ALA A 32 -10.72 -5.05 14.19
C ALA A 32 -10.66 -3.60 14.71
N SER A 33 -9.51 -3.22 15.27
CA SER A 33 -9.23 -1.85 15.71
C SER A 33 -8.87 -0.93 14.55
N ALA A 34 -8.27 -1.47 13.49
CA ALA A 34 -7.98 -0.76 12.24
C ALA A 34 -8.06 -1.69 11.03
N VAL A 35 -8.36 -1.10 9.87
CA VAL A 35 -8.38 -1.77 8.56
C VAL A 35 -7.53 -0.93 7.61
N ILE A 36 -6.50 -1.53 7.01
CA ILE A 36 -5.57 -0.85 6.12
C ILE A 36 -5.67 -1.45 4.72
N LEU A 37 -6.09 -0.63 3.75
CA LEU A 37 -6.18 -1.02 2.35
C LEU A 37 -4.84 -0.74 1.67
N LEU A 38 -4.24 -1.76 1.05
CA LEU A 38 -2.87 -1.74 0.51
C LEU A 38 -2.79 -1.28 -0.95
N GLY A 39 -3.80 -0.54 -1.44
CA GLY A 39 -3.87 -0.07 -2.82
C GLY A 39 -4.70 -0.96 -3.73
N ASP A 40 -4.86 -0.53 -4.98
CA ASP A 40 -5.70 -1.17 -6.01
C ASP A 40 -7.12 -1.48 -5.48
N ILE A 41 -7.70 -0.45 -4.88
CA ILE A 41 -9.00 -0.54 -4.20
C ILE A 41 -10.14 -0.58 -5.22
N GLU A 42 -10.08 0.30 -6.23
CA GLU A 42 -11.03 0.42 -7.34
C GLU A 42 -12.51 0.28 -6.91
N PRO A 43 -13.01 1.11 -5.99
CA PRO A 43 -14.37 0.95 -5.47
C PRO A 43 -15.42 1.24 -6.55
N ALA A 44 -16.58 0.56 -6.50
CA ALA A 44 -17.69 0.77 -7.43
C ALA A 44 -18.43 2.09 -7.17
N ARG A 45 -18.40 2.59 -5.93
CA ARG A 45 -18.97 3.85 -5.46
C ARG A 45 -17.93 4.61 -4.63
N PRO A 46 -18.17 5.86 -4.20
CA PRO A 46 -17.28 6.56 -3.29
C PRO A 46 -16.87 5.69 -2.09
N LEU A 47 -15.55 5.55 -1.84
CA LEU A 47 -15.01 4.61 -0.88
C LEU A 47 -15.55 4.81 0.54
N HIS A 48 -15.75 6.08 0.94
CA HIS A 48 -16.35 6.42 2.24
C HIS A 48 -17.79 5.93 2.37
N GLU A 49 -18.56 5.81 1.27
CA GLU A 49 -19.91 5.26 1.27
C GLU A 49 -19.88 3.72 1.35
N GLU A 50 -19.01 3.09 0.55
CA GLU A 50 -18.91 1.62 0.55
C GLU A 50 -18.46 1.07 1.90
N LEU A 51 -17.49 1.73 2.54
CA LEU A 51 -16.97 1.32 3.84
C LEU A 51 -17.58 2.07 5.02
N GLY A 52 -18.67 2.82 4.78
CA GLY A 52 -19.36 3.63 5.81
C GLY A 52 -19.52 2.95 7.16
N PRO A 53 -19.95 1.66 7.23
CA PRO A 53 -20.12 0.96 8.50
C PRO A 53 -18.88 0.77 9.37
N ILE A 54 -17.67 0.95 8.80
CA ILE A 54 -16.37 0.80 9.47
C ILE A 54 -15.42 1.96 9.18
N LEU A 55 -15.91 3.07 8.60
CA LEU A 55 -15.10 4.18 8.10
C LEU A 55 -14.21 4.79 9.19
N ASP A 56 -14.64 4.80 10.44
CA ASP A 56 -13.91 5.33 11.59
C ASP A 56 -12.55 4.66 11.81
N ARG A 57 -12.37 3.43 11.34
CA ARG A 57 -11.15 2.60 11.50
C ARG A 57 -10.43 2.29 10.20
N VAL A 58 -10.92 2.77 9.03
CA VAL A 58 -10.30 2.52 7.72
C VAL A 58 -9.17 3.50 7.45
N TRP A 59 -8.04 2.98 6.95
CA TRP A 59 -6.90 3.71 6.42
C TRP A 59 -6.53 3.12 5.06
N TRP A 60 -5.84 3.89 4.21
CA TRP A 60 -5.53 3.43 2.87
C TRP A 60 -4.26 4.05 2.30
N ILE A 61 -3.69 3.38 1.32
CA ILE A 61 -2.69 3.91 0.39
C ILE A 61 -3.18 3.68 -1.03
N PRO A 62 -2.82 4.53 -2.02
CA PRO A 62 -3.13 4.25 -3.42
C PRO A 62 -2.29 3.08 -3.97
N GLY A 63 -2.88 2.32 -4.91
CA GLY A 63 -2.18 1.43 -5.83
C GLY A 63 -2.04 2.06 -7.21
N ASN A 64 -1.62 1.25 -8.21
CA ASN A 64 -1.48 1.73 -9.58
C ASN A 64 -2.82 1.81 -10.31
N HIS A 65 -3.75 0.87 -10.05
CA HIS A 65 -5.06 0.83 -10.70
C HIS A 65 -6.01 1.90 -10.18
N ASP A 66 -5.84 2.37 -8.95
CA ASP A 66 -6.65 3.46 -8.40
C ASP A 66 -6.57 4.75 -9.25
N SER A 67 -5.48 4.93 -9.99
CA SER A 67 -5.26 6.09 -10.86
C SER A 67 -5.45 5.81 -12.36
N ASP A 68 -6.02 4.67 -12.77
CA ASP A 68 -6.22 4.31 -14.18
C ASP A 68 -7.35 5.10 -14.86
N SER A 69 -8.33 5.58 -14.11
CA SER A 69 -9.39 6.46 -14.61
C SER A 69 -9.73 7.59 -13.64
N ASP A 70 -10.29 8.70 -14.16
CA ASP A 70 -10.74 9.83 -13.34
C ASP A 70 -11.82 9.40 -12.35
N ASP A 71 -12.72 8.53 -12.81
CA ASP A 71 -13.84 8.06 -11.99
C ASP A 71 -13.35 7.20 -10.82
N VAL A 72 -12.41 6.29 -11.05
CA VAL A 72 -11.85 5.46 -9.98
C VAL A 72 -11.13 6.35 -8.97
N TRP A 73 -10.23 7.23 -9.42
CA TRP A 73 -9.50 8.11 -8.52
C TRP A 73 -10.42 8.96 -7.64
N ARG A 74 -11.47 9.57 -8.24
CA ARG A 74 -12.45 10.38 -7.51
C ARG A 74 -13.28 9.57 -6.52
N ARG A 75 -13.50 8.29 -6.76
CA ARG A 75 -14.17 7.40 -5.81
C ARG A 75 -13.28 7.02 -4.62
N VAL A 76 -11.98 6.84 -4.86
CA VAL A 76 -11.01 6.53 -3.79
C VAL A 76 -10.62 7.76 -3.00
N ALA A 77 -10.20 8.83 -3.67
CA ALA A 77 -9.62 10.03 -3.06
C ALA A 77 -10.67 11.10 -2.73
N THR A 78 -11.76 10.71 -2.10
CA THR A 78 -12.80 11.66 -1.67
C THR A 78 -12.28 12.53 -0.52
N PRO A 79 -12.89 13.73 -0.27
CA PRO A 79 -12.52 14.58 0.86
C PRO A 79 -12.54 13.84 2.20
N GLU A 80 -13.51 12.95 2.42
CA GLU A 80 -13.67 12.15 3.63
C GLU A 80 -12.52 11.15 3.80
N MET A 81 -11.99 10.64 2.69
CA MET A 81 -10.87 9.71 2.68
C MET A 81 -9.49 10.39 2.71
N ALA A 82 -9.41 11.70 2.44
CA ALA A 82 -8.14 12.43 2.40
C ALA A 82 -7.38 12.37 3.74
N ALA A 83 -8.09 12.54 4.86
CA ALA A 83 -7.51 12.45 6.20
C ALA A 83 -7.03 11.04 6.57
N ARG A 84 -7.50 10.01 5.85
CA ARG A 84 -7.22 8.59 6.08
C ARG A 84 -6.20 8.00 5.10
N ASN A 85 -5.74 8.81 4.14
CA ASN A 85 -4.67 8.42 3.24
C ASN A 85 -3.33 8.41 3.99
N LEU A 86 -2.63 7.29 4.01
CA LEU A 86 -1.33 7.13 4.67
C LEU A 86 -0.14 7.50 3.76
N HIS A 87 -0.35 7.64 2.46
CA HIS A 87 0.74 7.90 1.52
C HIS A 87 1.57 9.13 1.89
N GLY A 88 2.89 8.95 2.00
CA GLY A 88 3.86 10.00 2.29
C GLY A 88 3.87 10.51 3.73
N ARG A 89 3.28 9.79 4.69
CA ARG A 89 3.24 10.24 6.10
C ARG A 89 3.21 9.11 7.12
N VAL A 90 3.41 9.45 8.37
CA VAL A 90 3.23 8.58 9.53
C VAL A 90 1.99 9.02 10.30
N VAL A 91 1.12 8.08 10.63
CA VAL A 91 -0.08 8.30 11.43
C VAL A 91 -0.04 7.42 12.67
N THR A 92 -0.42 7.97 13.82
CA THR A 92 -0.63 7.18 15.04
C THR A 92 -2.06 6.70 15.09
N LEU A 93 -2.26 5.38 15.13
CA LEU A 93 -3.61 4.80 15.26
C LEU A 93 -4.19 5.12 16.64
N PRO A 94 -5.46 5.60 16.71
CA PRO A 94 -6.04 6.10 17.96
C PRO A 94 -6.08 5.08 19.09
N ASP A 95 -6.44 3.84 18.80
CA ASP A 95 -6.69 2.82 19.82
C ASP A 95 -5.41 2.11 20.28
N SER A 96 -4.51 1.77 19.37
CA SER A 96 -3.28 1.03 19.67
C SER A 96 -2.07 1.92 19.98
N GLY A 97 -2.10 3.19 19.60
CA GLY A 97 -0.95 4.08 19.66
C GLY A 97 0.17 3.73 18.66
N LEU A 98 -0.03 2.72 17.81
CA LEU A 98 0.97 2.31 16.81
C LEU A 98 1.11 3.36 15.71
N ARG A 99 2.36 3.62 15.32
CA ARG A 99 2.71 4.55 14.25
C ARG A 99 2.86 3.76 12.96
N ILE A 100 2.03 4.10 11.97
CA ILE A 100 2.04 3.46 10.66
C ILE A 100 2.53 4.47 9.63
N ALA A 101 3.62 4.13 8.95
CA ALA A 101 4.10 4.83 7.76
C ALA A 101 3.45 4.23 6.51
N GLY A 102 3.06 5.07 5.56
CA GLY A 102 2.49 4.61 4.29
C GLY A 102 3.22 5.15 3.07
N LEU A 103 3.52 4.27 2.11
CA LEU A 103 4.04 4.64 0.79
C LEU A 103 3.24 3.89 -0.29
N GLY A 104 2.19 4.53 -0.79
CA GLY A 104 1.35 3.96 -1.85
C GLY A 104 1.86 4.28 -3.25
N GLY A 105 1.28 3.62 -4.24
CA GLY A 105 1.67 3.74 -5.65
C GLY A 105 2.79 2.80 -6.05
N VAL A 106 3.26 2.96 -7.29
CA VAL A 106 4.31 2.11 -7.89
C VAL A 106 5.44 2.94 -8.44
N PHE A 107 6.62 2.33 -8.54
CA PHE A 107 7.76 2.88 -9.27
C PHE A 107 7.49 2.82 -10.77
N ARG A 108 7.67 3.94 -11.47
CA ARG A 108 7.44 4.04 -12.92
C ARG A 108 8.65 4.65 -13.61
N GLU A 109 9.14 4.02 -14.68
CA GLU A 109 10.26 4.53 -15.51
C GLU A 109 10.09 5.99 -15.93
N SER A 110 8.84 6.43 -16.18
CA SER A 110 8.54 7.81 -16.55
C SER A 110 8.70 8.83 -15.41
N VAL A 111 8.80 8.37 -14.17
CA VAL A 111 9.02 9.20 -12.97
C VAL A 111 10.32 8.80 -12.29
N TRP A 112 10.36 7.59 -11.75
CA TRP A 112 11.50 7.02 -11.09
C TRP A 112 11.32 5.50 -10.96
N HIS A 113 12.33 4.74 -11.43
CA HIS A 113 12.45 3.32 -11.16
C HIS A 113 13.83 3.10 -10.52
N PRO A 114 13.91 2.75 -9.23
CA PRO A 114 15.14 2.81 -8.45
C PRO A 114 16.16 1.71 -8.80
N SER A 115 15.76 0.67 -9.57
CA SER A 115 16.67 -0.41 -9.95
C SER A 115 17.81 0.09 -10.84
N PRO A 116 19.07 -0.29 -10.56
CA PRO A 116 20.18 -0.02 -11.45
C PRO A 116 20.02 -0.62 -12.87
N ALA A 117 19.19 -1.68 -12.99
CA ALA A 117 18.87 -2.31 -14.26
C ALA A 117 17.79 -1.58 -15.07
N SER A 118 17.20 -0.52 -14.52
CA SER A 118 16.20 0.31 -15.21
C SER A 118 16.81 1.08 -16.38
N ALA A 119 15.96 1.56 -17.29
CA ALA A 119 16.40 2.33 -18.47
C ALA A 119 17.22 3.58 -18.12
N ARG A 120 17.09 4.11 -16.89
CA ARG A 120 17.82 5.27 -16.37
C ARG A 120 18.87 4.91 -15.31
N GLY A 121 19.15 3.63 -15.08
CA GLY A 121 20.12 3.20 -14.08
C GLY A 121 19.78 3.65 -12.65
N GLY A 122 18.51 3.70 -12.30
CA GLY A 122 18.03 4.18 -10.99
C GLY A 122 17.86 5.70 -10.88
N VAL A 123 18.27 6.48 -11.90
CA VAL A 123 18.18 7.96 -11.86
C VAL A 123 16.76 8.42 -12.13
N PRO A 124 16.14 9.25 -11.25
CA PRO A 124 14.77 9.72 -11.45
C PRO A 124 14.68 10.74 -12.60
N ALA A 125 13.59 10.64 -13.38
CA ALA A 125 13.21 11.69 -14.34
C ALA A 125 12.68 12.92 -13.61
N PHE A 126 11.95 12.71 -12.51
CA PHE A 126 11.40 13.77 -11.66
C PHE A 126 11.59 13.39 -10.19
N ARG A 127 12.19 14.28 -9.41
CA ARG A 127 12.35 14.06 -7.98
C ARG A 127 11.11 14.38 -7.17
N THR A 128 10.26 15.29 -7.65
CA THR A 128 9.07 15.78 -6.93
C THR A 128 7.85 15.84 -7.84
N ARG A 129 6.65 15.68 -7.27
CA ARG A 129 5.38 15.90 -7.97
C ARG A 129 5.28 17.30 -8.58
N ALA A 130 5.78 18.32 -7.88
CA ALA A 130 5.77 19.70 -8.35
C ALA A 130 6.64 19.90 -9.60
N ALA A 131 7.84 19.31 -9.64
CA ALA A 131 8.71 19.36 -10.81
C ALA A 131 8.07 18.65 -12.01
N HIS A 132 7.43 17.51 -11.79
CA HIS A 132 6.71 16.77 -12.83
C HIS A 132 5.50 17.57 -13.36
N ALA A 133 4.68 18.12 -12.47
CA ALA A 133 3.54 18.97 -12.86
C ALA A 133 3.97 20.18 -13.69
N LYS A 134 5.09 20.82 -13.34
CA LYS A 134 5.64 21.94 -14.09
C LYS A 134 6.08 21.52 -15.52
N ALA A 135 6.65 20.34 -15.67
CA ALA A 135 7.10 19.79 -16.95
C ALA A 135 5.96 19.24 -17.81
N THR A 136 4.82 18.86 -17.20
CA THR A 136 3.67 18.31 -17.93
C THR A 136 3.03 19.35 -18.82
N PRO A 137 2.84 19.10 -20.13
CA PRO A 137 2.13 20.00 -21.05
C PRO A 137 0.72 20.30 -20.54
N ARG A 138 0.23 21.52 -20.76
CA ARG A 138 -1.07 21.99 -20.21
C ARG A 138 -2.25 21.10 -20.60
N GLN A 139 -2.28 20.57 -21.82
CA GLN A 139 -3.34 19.70 -22.33
C GLN A 139 -3.33 18.31 -21.64
N ASP A 140 -2.20 17.90 -21.08
CA ASP A 140 -2.02 16.57 -20.44
C ASP A 140 -2.16 16.64 -18.91
N ARG A 141 -2.39 17.84 -18.36
CA ARG A 141 -2.55 18.05 -16.91
C ARG A 141 -3.91 17.59 -16.44
N TRP A 142 -3.89 16.85 -15.37
CA TRP A 142 -5.10 16.53 -14.62
C TRP A 142 -5.21 17.47 -13.41
N GLU A 143 -6.35 18.18 -13.29
CA GLU A 143 -6.61 19.15 -12.22
C GLU A 143 -5.47 20.17 -12.01
N GLY A 144 -4.82 20.58 -13.10
CA GLY A 144 -3.72 21.56 -13.09
C GLY A 144 -2.34 21.02 -12.70
N GLY A 145 -2.26 19.73 -12.33
CA GLY A 145 -1.03 19.06 -11.92
C GLY A 145 -0.35 18.23 -13.02
N HIS A 146 0.24 17.10 -12.64
CA HIS A 146 0.77 16.09 -13.56
C HIS A 146 -0.37 15.27 -14.19
N HIS A 147 -0.06 14.37 -15.12
CA HIS A 147 -1.05 13.43 -15.66
C HIS A 147 -1.60 12.53 -14.52
N ARG A 148 -2.92 12.26 -14.53
CA ARG A 148 -3.64 11.51 -13.47
C ARG A 148 -2.95 10.21 -13.05
N LYS A 149 -2.48 9.37 -13.99
CA LYS A 149 -1.83 8.10 -13.68
C LYS A 149 -0.67 8.22 -12.68
N HIS A 150 -0.10 9.43 -12.54
CA HIS A 150 0.98 9.69 -11.60
C HIS A 150 0.50 10.06 -10.20
N CYS A 151 -0.83 10.08 -9.95
CA CYS A 151 -1.36 10.05 -8.58
C CYS A 151 -0.94 8.77 -7.84
N GLY A 152 -0.87 7.63 -8.57
CA GLY A 152 -0.34 6.36 -8.08
C GLY A 152 1.13 6.11 -8.45
N SER A 153 1.98 7.13 -8.53
CA SER A 153 3.44 6.98 -8.74
C SER A 153 4.20 7.41 -7.51
N ILE A 154 5.31 6.73 -7.21
CA ILE A 154 6.23 7.07 -6.13
C ILE A 154 7.29 8.06 -6.64
N TYR A 155 7.58 9.10 -5.84
CA TYR A 155 8.63 10.07 -6.09
C TYR A 155 9.75 9.97 -5.05
N PRO A 156 11.02 10.29 -5.44
CA PRO A 156 12.14 10.23 -4.51
C PRO A 156 11.96 11.07 -3.24
N ASP A 157 11.42 12.27 -3.34
CA ASP A 157 11.21 13.17 -2.19
C ASP A 157 10.22 12.61 -1.16
N GLU A 158 9.28 11.76 -1.58
CA GLU A 158 8.33 11.08 -0.68
C GLU A 158 9.04 10.01 0.16
N VAL A 159 9.96 9.26 -0.46
CA VAL A 159 10.80 8.27 0.23
C VAL A 159 11.81 8.98 1.15
N ASP A 160 12.49 10.02 0.64
CA ASP A 160 13.44 10.82 1.41
C ASP A 160 12.77 11.41 2.67
N HIS A 161 11.56 11.98 2.52
CA HIS A 161 10.79 12.53 3.63
C HIS A 161 10.43 11.47 4.68
N LEU A 162 9.89 10.33 4.26
CA LEU A 162 9.54 9.25 5.18
C LEU A 162 10.77 8.72 5.92
N ALA A 163 11.93 8.62 5.27
CA ALA A 163 13.16 8.12 5.87
C ALA A 163 13.66 8.96 7.06
N GLU A 164 13.23 10.23 7.16
CA GLU A 164 13.53 11.12 8.30
C GLU A 164 12.62 10.86 9.52
N LEU A 165 11.53 10.09 9.35
CA LEU A 165 10.54 9.84 10.38
C LEU A 165 10.81 8.53 11.14
N ARG A 166 9.91 8.16 12.06
CA ARG A 166 9.94 6.90 12.81
C ARG A 166 8.54 6.28 12.81
N ALA A 167 8.47 4.97 12.60
CA ALA A 167 7.23 4.21 12.62
C ALA A 167 7.42 2.83 13.25
N ASP A 168 6.34 2.14 13.54
CA ASP A 168 6.34 0.77 14.07
C ASP A 168 6.02 -0.23 12.95
N VAL A 169 5.22 0.20 11.96
CA VAL A 169 4.84 -0.56 10.77
C VAL A 169 5.00 0.32 9.53
N LEU A 170 5.51 -0.27 8.44
CA LEU A 170 5.49 0.33 7.10
C LEU A 170 4.47 -0.40 6.24
N VAL A 171 3.57 0.34 5.59
CA VAL A 171 2.69 -0.20 4.55
C VAL A 171 3.04 0.37 3.19
N THR A 172 3.20 -0.50 2.21
CA THR A 172 3.53 -0.12 0.83
C THR A 172 2.60 -0.83 -0.15
N HIS A 173 2.46 -0.28 -1.36
CA HIS A 173 1.81 -1.05 -2.42
C HIS A 173 2.84 -1.98 -3.08
N GLU A 174 4.03 -1.47 -3.42
CA GLU A 174 5.15 -2.27 -3.93
C GLU A 174 5.79 -3.15 -2.84
N ALA A 175 6.36 -4.27 -3.26
CA ALA A 175 7.04 -5.21 -2.38
C ALA A 175 8.46 -4.77 -2.00
N PRO A 176 8.93 -5.02 -0.76
CA PRO A 176 10.34 -4.95 -0.37
C PRO A 176 11.22 -5.94 -1.14
N GLY A 177 12.54 -5.78 -1.01
CA GLY A 177 13.56 -6.49 -1.79
C GLY A 177 13.62 -8.02 -1.62
N TYR A 178 12.89 -8.60 -0.66
CA TYR A 178 12.78 -10.06 -0.55
C TYR A 178 12.01 -10.69 -1.72
N HIS A 179 11.05 -9.95 -2.27
CA HIS A 179 10.21 -10.42 -3.36
C HIS A 179 10.97 -10.36 -4.69
N PRO A 180 10.82 -11.34 -5.62
CA PRO A 180 11.50 -11.31 -6.92
C PRO A 180 11.26 -10.04 -7.75
N ASN A 181 10.09 -9.42 -7.59
CA ASN A 181 9.74 -8.14 -8.22
C ASN A 181 9.81 -6.96 -7.24
N GLY A 182 10.45 -7.13 -6.09
CA GLY A 182 10.53 -6.12 -5.04
C GLY A 182 11.66 -5.11 -5.25
N PHE A 183 11.74 -4.16 -4.33
CA PHE A 183 12.68 -3.04 -4.41
C PHE A 183 13.48 -2.86 -3.13
N ASP A 184 14.81 -2.97 -3.22
CA ASP A 184 15.74 -2.80 -2.09
C ASP A 184 15.62 -1.41 -1.43
N ILE A 185 15.19 -0.40 -2.16
CA ILE A 185 14.96 0.94 -1.60
C ILE A 185 13.88 0.93 -0.51
N LEU A 186 12.93 -0.01 -0.57
CA LEU A 186 11.90 -0.17 0.45
C LEU A 186 12.46 -0.84 1.71
N ASP A 187 13.48 -1.71 1.57
CA ASP A 187 14.20 -2.25 2.72
C ASP A 187 14.97 -1.12 3.44
N VAL A 188 15.67 -0.27 2.67
CA VAL A 188 16.37 0.90 3.21
C VAL A 188 15.40 1.86 3.92
N LEU A 189 14.22 2.10 3.33
CA LEU A 189 13.18 2.93 3.95
C LEU A 189 12.68 2.31 5.27
N ALA A 190 12.37 1.02 5.26
CA ALA A 190 11.90 0.29 6.45
C ALA A 190 12.93 0.35 7.59
N GLN A 191 14.21 0.15 7.28
CA GLN A 191 15.32 0.27 8.22
C GLN A 191 15.47 1.71 8.74
N SER A 192 15.39 2.71 7.88
CA SER A 192 15.47 4.14 8.27
C SER A 192 14.34 4.55 9.20
N LEU A 193 13.11 4.10 8.94
CA LEU A 193 11.94 4.29 9.81
C LEU A 193 12.08 3.56 11.16
N GLY A 194 12.91 2.51 11.22
CA GLY A 194 13.05 1.64 12.38
C GLY A 194 11.85 0.72 12.61
N VAL A 195 11.13 0.35 11.54
CA VAL A 195 9.95 -0.52 11.66
C VAL A 195 10.33 -1.96 12.00
N LYS A 196 9.43 -2.66 12.68
CA LYS A 196 9.55 -4.09 12.94
C LYS A 196 8.85 -4.93 11.88
N VAL A 197 7.85 -4.35 11.22
CA VAL A 197 6.97 -5.02 10.26
C VAL A 197 6.78 -4.14 9.04
N ALA A 198 6.89 -4.73 7.85
CA ALA A 198 6.48 -4.15 6.58
C ALA A 198 5.40 -5.02 5.92
N VAL A 199 4.34 -4.40 5.38
CA VAL A 199 3.23 -5.11 4.75
C VAL A 199 2.95 -4.50 3.39
N HIS A 200 2.78 -5.34 2.35
CA HIS A 200 2.55 -4.86 0.99
C HIS A 200 1.43 -5.60 0.25
N GLY A 201 0.92 -4.99 -0.83
CA GLY A 201 0.01 -5.57 -1.82
C GLY A 201 0.71 -5.83 -3.16
N HIS A 202 0.03 -5.52 -4.26
CA HIS A 202 0.49 -5.45 -5.65
C HIS A 202 0.89 -6.79 -6.29
N GLN A 203 1.62 -7.63 -5.59
CA GLN A 203 2.13 -8.88 -6.16
C GLN A 203 1.07 -10.00 -6.19
N HIS A 204 -0.05 -9.78 -5.52
CA HIS A 204 -1.19 -10.70 -5.45
C HIS A 204 -0.84 -12.06 -4.83
N ASP A 205 0.17 -12.13 -3.99
CA ASP A 205 0.64 -13.37 -3.35
C ASP A 205 1.09 -13.14 -1.90
N ARG A 206 1.41 -14.24 -1.23
CA ARG A 206 1.90 -14.30 0.14
C ARG A 206 3.19 -15.11 0.20
N LEU A 207 4.19 -14.71 -0.59
CA LEU A 207 5.49 -15.40 -0.53
C LEU A 207 6.04 -15.43 0.89
N ASP A 208 6.49 -16.61 1.32
CA ASP A 208 7.20 -16.75 2.60
C ASP A 208 8.54 -16.02 2.56
N SER A 209 8.62 -14.94 3.29
CA SER A 209 9.83 -14.10 3.41
C SER A 209 10.66 -14.40 4.66
N SER A 210 10.25 -15.39 5.48
CA SER A 210 10.82 -15.61 6.82
C SER A 210 12.34 -15.83 6.81
N THR A 211 12.87 -16.46 5.76
CA THR A 211 14.31 -16.68 5.58
C THR A 211 15.11 -15.40 5.33
N LYS A 212 14.45 -14.29 5.02
CA LYS A 212 15.08 -12.99 4.74
C LYS A 212 15.02 -12.01 5.89
N TRP A 213 14.14 -12.22 6.88
CA TRP A 213 13.88 -11.26 7.96
C TRP A 213 15.11 -10.85 8.76
N GLU A 214 16.02 -11.80 9.05
CA GLU A 214 17.26 -11.50 9.78
C GLU A 214 18.16 -10.53 8.97
N ALA A 215 18.33 -10.79 7.68
CA ALA A 215 19.12 -9.94 6.81
C ALA A 215 18.48 -8.57 6.55
N GLN A 216 17.15 -8.52 6.42
CA GLN A 216 16.39 -7.27 6.26
C GLN A 216 16.34 -6.43 7.54
N GLY A 217 16.41 -7.05 8.73
CA GLY A 217 16.26 -6.39 10.02
C GLY A 217 14.81 -6.09 10.41
N PHE A 218 13.83 -6.57 9.65
CA PHE A 218 12.39 -6.47 9.92
C PHE A 218 11.65 -7.65 9.27
N LYS A 219 10.40 -7.88 9.69
CA LYS A 219 9.54 -8.90 9.09
C LYS A 219 8.71 -8.29 7.97
N SER A 220 8.70 -8.93 6.80
CA SER A 220 7.93 -8.49 5.64
C SER A 220 6.81 -9.49 5.31
N PHE A 221 5.65 -8.98 4.89
CA PHE A 221 4.46 -9.78 4.58
C PHE A 221 3.79 -9.25 3.31
N GLY A 222 3.55 -10.13 2.35
CA GLY A 222 2.64 -9.89 1.25
C GLY A 222 1.20 -10.22 1.68
N VAL A 223 0.22 -9.48 1.17
CA VAL A 223 -1.20 -9.82 1.30
C VAL A 223 -1.74 -10.09 -0.09
N GLY A 224 -2.22 -11.31 -0.31
CA GLY A 224 -2.69 -11.77 -1.63
C GLY A 224 -3.91 -11.03 -2.14
N LEU A 225 -4.23 -11.24 -3.42
CA LEU A 225 -5.36 -10.62 -4.12
C LEU A 225 -6.67 -10.84 -3.35
N ARG A 226 -7.34 -9.75 -2.94
CA ARG A 226 -8.56 -9.78 -2.11
C ARG A 226 -8.41 -10.55 -0.81
N GLY A 227 -7.15 -10.76 -0.37
CA GLY A 227 -6.82 -11.37 0.91
C GLY A 227 -6.96 -10.38 2.07
N ILE A 228 -7.14 -10.92 3.27
CA ILE A 228 -7.11 -10.17 4.52
C ILE A 228 -6.24 -10.92 5.51
N THR A 229 -5.22 -10.25 6.03
CA THR A 229 -4.33 -10.78 7.05
C THR A 229 -4.30 -9.85 8.26
N ALA A 230 -4.46 -10.40 9.44
CA ALA A 230 -4.20 -9.69 10.70
C ALA A 230 -2.71 -9.85 11.03
N ILE A 231 -2.01 -8.75 11.28
CA ILE A 231 -0.59 -8.79 11.62
C ILE A 231 -0.35 -7.93 12.87
N SER A 232 0.30 -8.51 13.86
CA SER A 232 0.71 -7.79 15.08
C SER A 232 2.01 -7.02 14.87
N VAL A 233 2.32 -6.06 15.74
CA VAL A 233 3.58 -5.31 15.71
C VAL A 233 4.81 -6.20 15.94
N ASP A 234 4.63 -7.37 16.56
CA ASP A 234 5.70 -8.36 16.75
C ASP A 234 5.85 -9.29 15.53
N GLY A 235 5.04 -9.07 14.48
CA GLY A 235 5.07 -9.84 13.25
C GLY A 235 4.57 -11.27 13.46
N VAL A 236 3.47 -11.41 14.16
CA VAL A 236 2.65 -12.64 14.17
C VAL A 236 1.47 -12.36 13.25
N ASP A 237 1.34 -13.17 12.21
CA ASP A 237 0.28 -13.05 11.22
C ASP A 237 -0.79 -14.13 11.40
N THR A 238 -2.01 -13.79 11.03
CA THR A 238 -3.16 -14.70 10.98
C THR A 238 -3.97 -14.39 9.73
N VAL A 239 -4.09 -15.35 8.84
CA VAL A 239 -4.93 -15.21 7.65
C VAL A 239 -6.39 -15.21 8.07
N VAL A 240 -7.06 -14.09 7.89
CA VAL A 240 -8.52 -13.94 8.12
C VAL A 240 -9.29 -14.38 6.89
N ARG A 241 -8.76 -14.03 5.72
CA ARG A 241 -9.27 -14.46 4.41
C ARG A 241 -8.08 -14.71 3.49
N PRO A 242 -7.91 -15.92 2.92
CA PRO A 242 -6.86 -16.18 1.93
C PRO A 242 -7.09 -15.33 0.66
N GLY A 243 -6.01 -14.99 -0.01
CA GLY A 243 -6.08 -14.34 -1.33
C GLY A 243 -6.60 -15.32 -2.39
N GLU A 244 -7.27 -14.78 -3.41
CA GLU A 244 -7.88 -15.60 -4.49
C GLU A 244 -6.85 -16.39 -5.33
N LEU A 245 -5.58 -15.99 -5.28
CA LEU A 245 -4.49 -16.65 -6.01
C LEU A 245 -3.48 -17.38 -5.13
N ASP A 246 -3.62 -17.32 -3.80
CA ASP A 246 -2.65 -17.89 -2.87
C ASP A 246 -2.42 -19.39 -3.15
N GLU A 247 -3.48 -20.19 -3.16
CA GLU A 247 -3.42 -21.62 -3.41
C GLU A 247 -2.79 -21.97 -4.77
N ALA A 248 -3.20 -21.26 -5.84
CA ALA A 248 -2.69 -21.51 -7.18
C ALA A 248 -1.20 -21.13 -7.34
N ARG A 249 -0.68 -20.26 -6.48
CA ARG A 249 0.73 -19.82 -6.48
C ARG A 249 1.59 -20.71 -5.60
N GLU A 250 1.08 -21.20 -4.49
CA GLU A 250 1.70 -22.24 -3.68
C GLU A 250 1.96 -23.49 -4.52
N ASP A 251 0.96 -23.96 -5.29
CA ASP A 251 1.08 -25.12 -6.20
C ASP A 251 2.15 -24.93 -7.29
N ARG A 252 2.47 -23.69 -7.67
CA ARG A 252 3.53 -23.40 -8.66
C ARG A 252 4.94 -23.25 -8.06
N GLY A 253 5.09 -23.45 -6.76
CA GLY A 253 6.37 -23.25 -6.06
C GLY A 253 6.78 -21.77 -5.97
N LEU A 254 5.84 -20.84 -6.15
CA LEU A 254 6.06 -19.40 -5.94
C LEU A 254 5.95 -18.99 -4.48
N ALA A 255 5.59 -19.93 -3.61
CA ALA A 255 5.49 -19.77 -2.17
C ALA A 255 6.82 -20.05 -1.42
N SER A 256 7.90 -20.38 -2.15
CA SER A 256 9.20 -20.72 -1.53
C SER A 256 10.33 -19.76 -1.92
#